data_d61c1e7b1200f3584541effd9a3cba02
#
_entry.id   d61c1e7b1200f3584541effd9a3cba02
#
_cell.length_a   1.000
_cell.length_b   1.000
_cell.length_c   1.000
_cell.angle_alpha   90.00
_cell.angle_beta   90.00
_cell.angle_gamma   90.00
#
_symmetry.space_group_name_H-M   'P 1'
#
loop_
_entity.id
_entity.type
_entity.pdbx_description
1 polymer ?
#
loop_
_entity_poly.entity_id
_entity_poly.type
_entity_poly.pdbx_seq_one_letter_code
_entity_poly.pdbx_strand_id
1 'polypeptide(L)'
;MDIYEKFHEHIKLQKKVISKRNFTYKEIIGVLLNIFPLLLNKKALDIGCGSGSLTFYLAKQGFEVFGLDISQRAIKNCKLNAKLLNLENKTHFEVIDFPKKFSKGKFDLIICSEIIEHIKDDNECLLKIHDLLGNNGILVISAPSNNALLYKFGFLNKFDERVGHIRRYEVETLKNKLQNDGFTVLDVKKIEGIIRNAMFSFKNLSIFIKIANRFLFISEAISFLDNFFIPIFGESGLIIVAQIRR
;
A
#
# COMPACT_ATOMS: atom_id res chain seq x y z
N MET A 1 23.84 5.85 3.76
CA MET A 1 22.51 6.48 3.67
C MET A 1 21.52 5.38 3.38
N ASP A 2 20.53 5.20 4.25
CA ASP A 2 19.54 4.14 4.12
C ASP A 2 18.79 4.27 2.78
N ILE A 3 18.47 3.13 2.15
CA ILE A 3 17.77 3.07 0.87
C ILE A 3 16.45 3.87 0.94
N TYR A 4 15.75 3.79 2.07
CA TYR A 4 14.47 4.47 2.29
C TYR A 4 14.60 5.99 2.38
N GLU A 5 15.69 6.52 2.94
CA GLU A 5 15.96 7.96 2.96
C GLU A 5 16.22 8.52 1.55
N LYS A 6 16.86 7.73 0.66
CA LYS A 6 17.08 8.11 -0.74
C LYS A 6 15.77 8.20 -1.53
N PHE A 7 14.82 7.28 -1.29
CA PHE A 7 13.51 7.32 -1.93
C PHE A 7 12.79 8.65 -1.70
N HIS A 8 12.95 9.22 -0.51
CA HIS A 8 12.27 10.44 -0.11
C HIS A 8 13.05 11.73 -0.37
N GLU A 9 14.22 11.65 -1.04
CA GLU A 9 15.09 12.80 -1.29
C GLU A 9 14.47 13.86 -2.20
N HIS A 10 13.69 13.46 -3.18
CA HIS A 10 13.11 14.35 -4.21
C HIS A 10 11.58 14.40 -4.18
N ILE A 11 10.94 13.98 -3.08
CA ILE A 11 9.49 14.05 -2.98
C ILE A 11 9.05 15.51 -2.91
N LYS A 12 8.23 15.89 -3.88
CA LYS A 12 7.56 17.19 -3.92
C LYS A 12 6.44 17.23 -2.89
N LEU A 13 6.27 18.37 -2.23
CA LEU A 13 5.14 18.60 -1.34
C LEU A 13 3.81 18.40 -2.08
N GLN A 14 2.87 17.72 -1.43
CA GLN A 14 1.56 17.44 -2.00
C GLN A 14 0.66 18.67 -1.87
N LYS A 15 0.21 19.19 -3.01
CA LYS A 15 -0.74 20.33 -3.04
C LYS A 15 -2.20 19.89 -3.00
N LYS A 16 -2.49 18.62 -3.22
CA LYS A 16 -3.84 18.04 -3.27
C LYS A 16 -3.81 16.59 -2.79
N VAL A 17 -4.87 16.18 -2.11
CA VAL A 17 -5.10 14.77 -1.77
C VAL A 17 -5.38 13.99 -3.04
N ILE A 18 -4.85 12.75 -3.12
CA ILE A 18 -5.16 11.83 -4.22
C ILE A 18 -6.66 11.53 -4.28
N SER A 19 -7.14 11.15 -5.44
CA SER A 19 -8.55 10.76 -5.65
C SER A 19 -8.63 9.33 -6.17
N LYS A 20 -9.85 8.77 -6.21
CA LYS A 20 -10.13 7.46 -6.82
C LYS A 20 -9.71 7.35 -8.29
N ARG A 21 -9.42 8.48 -8.95
CA ARG A 21 -8.95 8.54 -10.33
C ARG A 21 -7.42 8.46 -10.45
N ASN A 22 -6.69 8.48 -9.31
CA ASN A 22 -5.23 8.36 -9.35
C ASN A 22 -4.83 6.97 -9.83
N PHE A 23 -4.13 6.90 -10.96
CA PHE A 23 -3.78 5.65 -11.63
C PHE A 23 -2.94 4.70 -10.74
N THR A 24 -2.05 5.26 -9.94
CA THR A 24 -1.19 4.46 -9.03
C THR A 24 -1.99 3.83 -7.90
N TYR A 25 -2.94 4.58 -7.31
CA TYR A 25 -3.65 4.16 -6.10
C TYR A 25 -5.09 3.66 -6.36
N LYS A 26 -5.54 3.63 -7.64
CA LYS A 26 -6.95 3.33 -7.96
C LYS A 26 -7.41 1.97 -7.43
N GLU A 27 -6.55 0.96 -7.47
CA GLU A 27 -6.90 -0.40 -7.06
C GLU A 27 -7.12 -0.49 -5.55
N ILE A 28 -6.18 0.03 -4.75
CA ILE A 28 -6.31 0.04 -3.30
C ILE A 28 -7.43 0.98 -2.83
N ILE A 29 -7.59 2.13 -3.48
CA ILE A 29 -8.72 3.03 -3.17
C ILE A 29 -10.05 2.36 -3.50
N GLY A 30 -10.14 1.61 -4.59
CA GLY A 30 -11.33 0.82 -4.93
C GLY A 30 -11.69 -0.18 -3.83
N VAL A 31 -10.71 -0.90 -3.31
CA VAL A 31 -10.89 -1.81 -2.16
C VAL A 31 -11.33 -1.04 -0.92
N LEU A 32 -10.68 0.07 -0.59
CA LEU A 32 -11.04 0.89 0.58
C LEU A 32 -12.48 1.39 0.52
N LEU A 33 -12.95 1.83 -0.64
CA LEU A 33 -14.34 2.30 -0.81
C LEU A 33 -15.36 1.18 -0.54
N ASN A 34 -15.04 -0.07 -0.89
CA ASN A 34 -15.91 -1.21 -0.64
C ASN A 34 -16.01 -1.59 0.85
N ILE A 35 -14.91 -1.36 1.61
CA ILE A 35 -14.88 -1.73 3.04
C ILE A 35 -15.30 -0.60 3.98
N PHE A 36 -15.30 0.67 3.55
CA PHE A 36 -15.69 1.79 4.42
C PHE A 36 -17.05 1.64 5.09
N PRO A 37 -18.10 1.09 4.43
CA PRO A 37 -19.39 0.84 5.07
C PRO A 37 -19.35 -0.19 6.21
N LEU A 38 -18.30 -1.03 6.25
CA LEU A 38 -18.14 -2.07 7.28
C LEU A 38 -17.48 -1.53 8.57
N LEU A 39 -16.90 -0.32 8.52
CA LEU A 39 -16.16 0.27 9.63
C LEU A 39 -17.07 1.10 10.53
N LEU A 40 -17.18 0.70 11.80
CA LEU A 40 -18.02 1.35 12.79
C LEU A 40 -17.44 2.68 13.26
N ASN A 41 -16.12 2.72 13.47
CA ASN A 41 -15.35 3.91 13.82
C ASN A 41 -14.38 4.25 12.69
N LYS A 42 -13.70 5.39 12.83
CA LYS A 42 -12.81 5.88 11.78
C LYS A 42 -11.39 6.15 12.32
N LYS A 43 -10.79 5.14 12.95
CA LYS A 43 -9.41 5.19 13.39
C LYS A 43 -8.56 4.25 12.54
N ALA A 44 -7.57 4.80 11.83
CA ALA A 44 -6.74 4.03 10.91
C ALA A 44 -5.25 4.13 11.21
N LEU A 45 -4.52 3.07 10.86
CA LEU A 45 -3.07 3.01 10.86
C LEU A 45 -2.57 2.75 9.43
N ASP A 46 -1.64 3.57 8.97
CA ASP A 46 -0.96 3.45 7.67
C ASP A 46 0.50 3.11 7.92
N ILE A 47 0.86 1.82 7.77
CA ILE A 47 2.21 1.29 8.01
C ILE A 47 3.02 1.50 6.75
N GLY A 48 4.19 2.17 6.88
CA GLY A 48 5.01 2.57 5.74
C GLY A 48 4.32 3.67 4.92
N CYS A 49 3.83 4.71 5.58
CA CYS A 49 2.99 5.74 4.95
C CYS A 49 3.70 6.56 3.85
N GLY A 50 5.02 6.48 3.74
CA GLY A 50 5.83 7.17 2.75
C GLY A 50 5.54 8.67 2.66
N SER A 51 5.02 9.13 1.53
CA SER A 51 4.61 10.54 1.32
C SER A 51 3.25 10.90 1.94
N GLY A 52 2.56 9.96 2.58
CA GLY A 52 1.26 10.16 3.21
C GLY A 52 0.07 10.10 2.25
N SER A 53 0.24 9.57 1.04
CA SER A 53 -0.84 9.59 0.04
C SER A 53 -2.12 8.92 0.50
N LEU A 54 -2.04 7.70 1.04
CA LEU A 54 -3.18 6.97 1.59
C LEU A 54 -3.63 7.56 2.93
N THR A 55 -2.70 7.97 3.79
CA THR A 55 -2.99 8.67 5.05
C THR A 55 -3.89 9.89 4.82
N PHE A 56 -3.52 10.79 3.89
CA PHE A 56 -4.33 11.98 3.60
C PHE A 56 -5.64 11.65 2.91
N TYR A 57 -5.67 10.60 2.08
CA TYR A 57 -6.90 10.12 1.49
C TYR A 57 -7.89 9.70 2.57
N LEU A 58 -7.47 8.86 3.53
CA LEU A 58 -8.29 8.41 4.65
C LEU A 58 -8.74 9.59 5.55
N ALA A 59 -7.84 10.52 5.86
CA ALA A 59 -8.18 11.70 6.65
C ALA A 59 -9.27 12.56 5.99
N LYS A 60 -9.26 12.67 4.65
CA LYS A 60 -10.34 13.31 3.88
C LYS A 60 -11.66 12.55 3.93
N GLN A 61 -11.64 11.22 4.12
CA GLN A 61 -12.83 10.40 4.33
C GLN A 61 -13.34 10.45 5.79
N GLY A 62 -12.69 11.24 6.63
CA GLY A 62 -13.10 11.48 8.02
C GLY A 62 -12.41 10.61 9.05
N PHE A 63 -11.40 9.82 8.67
CA PHE A 63 -10.61 9.03 9.61
C PHE A 63 -9.64 9.90 10.42
N GLU A 64 -9.41 9.51 11.68
CA GLU A 64 -8.21 9.84 12.42
C GLU A 64 -7.12 8.83 12.01
N VAL A 65 -6.01 9.30 11.45
CA VAL A 65 -5.01 8.42 10.82
C VAL A 65 -3.65 8.56 11.47
N PHE A 66 -3.06 7.43 11.83
CA PHE A 66 -1.68 7.32 12.28
C PHE A 66 -0.84 6.80 11.12
N GLY A 67 0.15 7.57 10.68
CA GLY A 67 1.11 7.20 9.65
C GLY A 67 2.46 6.87 10.25
N LEU A 68 2.99 5.69 9.98
CA LEU A 68 4.30 5.24 10.43
C LEU A 68 5.21 5.07 9.22
N ASP A 69 6.46 5.48 9.35
CA ASP A 69 7.50 5.21 8.37
C ASP A 69 8.87 5.17 9.05
N ILE A 70 9.80 4.38 8.52
CA ILE A 70 11.17 4.32 9.03
C ILE A 70 11.98 5.56 8.65
N SER A 71 11.62 6.24 7.55
CA SER A 71 12.31 7.42 7.05
C SER A 71 11.91 8.69 7.81
N GLN A 72 12.87 9.33 8.45
CA GLN A 72 12.68 10.63 9.08
C GLN A 72 12.24 11.70 8.08
N ARG A 73 12.78 11.62 6.85
CA ARG A 73 12.46 12.56 5.75
C ARG A 73 11.01 12.39 5.29
N ALA A 74 10.53 11.15 5.14
CA ALA A 74 9.13 10.87 4.84
C ALA A 74 8.20 11.51 5.87
N ILE A 75 8.43 11.24 7.14
CA ILE A 75 7.62 11.79 8.23
C ILE A 75 7.68 13.32 8.31
N LYS A 76 8.86 13.92 8.10
CA LYS A 76 8.99 15.39 8.01
C LYS A 76 8.11 15.96 6.89
N ASN A 77 8.16 15.35 5.71
CA ASN A 77 7.35 15.77 4.56
C ASN A 77 5.85 15.57 4.82
N CYS A 78 5.46 14.47 5.47
CA CYS A 78 4.07 14.25 5.87
C CYS A 78 3.55 15.35 6.80
N LYS A 79 4.32 15.73 7.82
CA LYS A 79 3.93 16.82 8.73
C LYS A 79 3.77 18.17 8.02
N LEU A 80 4.62 18.46 7.03
CA LEU A 80 4.48 19.66 6.19
C LEU A 80 3.26 19.59 5.28
N ASN A 81 3.04 18.42 4.65
CA ASN A 81 1.89 18.19 3.77
C ASN A 81 0.56 18.26 4.56
N ALA A 82 0.52 17.73 5.78
CA ALA A 82 -0.66 17.82 6.64
C ALA A 82 -1.10 19.28 6.84
N LYS A 83 -0.15 20.17 7.14
CA LYS A 83 -0.42 21.62 7.26
C LYS A 83 -0.94 22.23 5.95
N LEU A 84 -0.27 21.94 4.82
CA LEU A 84 -0.68 22.47 3.51
C LEU A 84 -2.08 21.99 3.08
N LEU A 85 -2.49 20.81 3.55
CA LEU A 85 -3.78 20.19 3.23
C LEU A 85 -4.87 20.49 4.27
N ASN A 86 -4.52 21.20 5.37
CA ASN A 86 -5.39 21.44 6.54
C ASN A 86 -5.93 20.14 7.15
N LEU A 87 -5.03 19.15 7.33
CA LEU A 87 -5.33 17.82 7.87
C LEU A 87 -4.54 17.47 9.14
N GLU A 88 -3.80 18.43 9.73
CA GLU A 88 -2.97 18.21 10.92
C GLU A 88 -3.78 17.72 12.12
N ASN A 89 -5.02 18.12 12.26
CA ASN A 89 -5.90 17.69 13.35
C ASN A 89 -6.42 16.26 13.19
N LYS A 90 -6.21 15.63 12.03
CA LYS A 90 -6.68 14.28 11.69
C LYS A 90 -5.55 13.30 11.39
N THR A 91 -4.30 13.77 11.39
CA THR A 91 -3.16 12.93 11.00
C THR A 91 -2.04 13.03 12.03
N HIS A 92 -1.53 11.87 12.45
CA HIS A 92 -0.42 11.73 13.39
C HIS A 92 0.70 10.96 12.71
N PHE A 93 1.94 11.47 12.77
CA PHE A 93 3.07 10.87 12.07
C PHE A 93 4.22 10.60 13.01
N GLU A 94 4.75 9.36 12.98
CA GLU A 94 5.87 8.92 13.79
C GLU A 94 6.91 8.17 12.96
N VAL A 95 8.19 8.39 13.31
CA VAL A 95 9.30 7.61 12.75
C VAL A 95 9.38 6.31 13.54
N ILE A 96 9.02 5.19 12.91
CA ILE A 96 8.96 3.87 13.54
C ILE A 96 9.52 2.82 12.58
N ASP A 97 10.45 2.01 13.09
CA ASP A 97 10.89 0.75 12.46
C ASP A 97 9.90 -0.35 12.86
N PHE A 98 8.78 -0.44 12.10
CA PHE A 98 7.74 -1.44 12.35
C PHE A 98 8.24 -2.84 11.99
N PRO A 99 7.92 -3.90 12.79
CA PRO A 99 6.88 -3.97 13.85
C PRO A 99 7.35 -3.53 15.24
N LYS A 100 8.60 -3.12 15.40
CA LYS A 100 9.16 -2.76 16.70
C LYS A 100 8.57 -1.46 17.24
N LYS A 101 8.48 -1.35 18.56
CA LYS A 101 8.25 -0.10 19.34
C LYS A 101 6.93 0.64 19.10
N PHE A 102 5.89 0.02 18.52
CA PHE A 102 4.59 0.67 18.40
C PHE A 102 3.51 -0.01 19.23
N SER A 103 2.78 0.77 20.07
CA SER A 103 1.78 0.24 21.02
C SER A 103 0.56 1.15 21.21
N LYS A 104 0.25 2.02 20.26
CA LYS A 104 -0.83 3.02 20.40
C LYS A 104 -2.19 2.47 20.02
N GLY A 105 -2.90 1.96 21.01
CA GLY A 105 -4.34 1.69 20.94
C GLY A 105 -4.75 0.61 19.95
N LYS A 106 -6.03 0.62 19.62
CA LYS A 106 -6.66 -0.27 18.64
C LYS A 106 -7.14 0.52 17.43
N PHE A 107 -7.11 -0.10 16.25
CA PHE A 107 -7.49 0.51 14.98
C PHE A 107 -8.63 -0.26 14.32
N ASP A 108 -9.52 0.47 13.66
CA ASP A 108 -10.61 -0.12 12.88
C ASP A 108 -10.13 -0.53 11.48
N LEU A 109 -9.12 0.16 10.97
CA LEU A 109 -8.48 -0.11 9.70
C LEU A 109 -6.95 -0.04 9.84
N ILE A 110 -6.27 -1.07 9.37
CA ILE A 110 -4.82 -1.02 9.17
C ILE A 110 -4.52 -1.21 7.69
N ILE A 111 -3.71 -0.31 7.12
CA ILE A 111 -3.16 -0.44 5.78
C ILE A 111 -1.68 -0.80 5.91
N CYS A 112 -1.27 -1.86 5.20
CA CYS A 112 0.11 -2.29 5.02
C CYS A 112 0.33 -2.49 3.51
N SER A 113 0.64 -1.40 2.81
CA SER A 113 0.69 -1.39 1.34
C SER A 113 2.11 -1.31 0.83
N GLU A 114 2.58 -2.35 0.14
CA GLU A 114 3.95 -2.47 -0.40
C GLU A 114 5.01 -2.30 0.70
N ILE A 115 4.83 -3.00 1.81
CA ILE A 115 5.70 -2.92 3.00
C ILE A 115 6.16 -4.29 3.48
N ILE A 116 5.29 -5.30 3.49
CA ILE A 116 5.59 -6.61 4.08
C ILE A 116 6.76 -7.31 3.39
N GLU A 117 6.98 -7.05 2.10
CA GLU A 117 8.09 -7.57 1.31
C GLU A 117 9.46 -7.01 1.73
N HIS A 118 9.48 -5.92 2.49
CA HIS A 118 10.70 -5.30 3.03
C HIS A 118 11.03 -5.77 4.46
N ILE A 119 10.06 -6.36 5.17
CA ILE A 119 10.21 -6.76 6.57
C ILE A 119 10.80 -8.17 6.64
N LYS A 120 11.94 -8.34 7.35
CA LYS A 120 12.61 -9.64 7.46
C LYS A 120 11.73 -10.70 8.11
N ASP A 121 11.12 -10.40 9.23
CA ASP A 121 10.16 -11.26 9.93
C ASP A 121 8.73 -10.80 9.65
N ASP A 122 8.17 -11.34 8.57
CA ASP A 122 6.80 -11.02 8.15
C ASP A 122 5.75 -11.64 9.09
N ASN A 123 6.07 -12.73 9.82
CA ASN A 123 5.19 -13.29 10.82
C ASN A 123 5.10 -12.35 12.04
N GLU A 124 6.22 -11.84 12.55
CA GLU A 124 6.22 -10.82 13.62
C GLU A 124 5.39 -9.60 13.21
N CYS A 125 5.52 -9.17 11.94
CA CYS A 125 4.75 -8.07 11.39
C CYS A 125 3.24 -8.35 11.44
N LEU A 126 2.79 -9.52 10.96
CA LEU A 126 1.38 -9.90 10.90
C LEU A 126 0.78 -10.07 12.31
N LEU A 127 1.50 -10.72 13.23
CA LEU A 127 1.08 -10.82 14.63
C LEU A 127 0.94 -9.44 15.29
N LYS A 128 1.87 -8.53 15.02
CA LYS A 128 1.77 -7.15 15.52
C LYS A 128 0.57 -6.39 14.94
N ILE A 129 0.29 -6.57 13.66
CA ILE A 129 -0.91 -6.00 13.02
C ILE A 129 -2.17 -6.58 13.67
N HIS A 130 -2.23 -7.91 13.89
CA HIS A 130 -3.33 -8.57 14.59
C HIS A 130 -3.57 -7.94 15.97
N ASP A 131 -2.51 -7.73 16.75
CA ASP A 131 -2.60 -7.13 18.08
C ASP A 131 -3.07 -5.68 18.05
N LEU A 132 -2.82 -4.93 16.99
CA LEU A 132 -3.21 -3.53 16.85
C LEU A 132 -4.64 -3.35 16.31
N LEU A 133 -5.23 -4.37 15.70
CA LEU A 133 -6.61 -4.31 15.24
C LEU A 133 -7.60 -4.36 16.41
N GLY A 134 -8.63 -3.53 16.33
CA GLY A 134 -9.78 -3.55 17.21
C GLY A 134 -10.74 -4.71 16.87
N ASN A 135 -11.81 -4.81 17.64
CA ASN A 135 -12.89 -5.75 17.35
C ASN A 135 -13.50 -5.46 15.98
N ASN A 136 -13.58 -6.48 15.11
CA ASN A 136 -14.01 -6.33 13.73
C ASN A 136 -13.14 -5.39 12.88
N GLY A 137 -11.91 -5.08 13.35
CA GLY A 137 -10.96 -4.29 12.59
C GLY A 137 -10.51 -5.00 11.32
N ILE A 138 -10.27 -4.23 10.26
CA ILE A 138 -9.93 -4.72 8.92
C ILE A 138 -8.48 -4.38 8.61
N LEU A 139 -7.76 -5.37 8.10
CA LEU A 139 -6.46 -5.22 7.45
C LEU A 139 -6.65 -5.15 5.93
N VAL A 140 -6.03 -4.15 5.31
CA VAL A 140 -5.79 -4.11 3.87
C VAL A 140 -4.29 -4.20 3.65
N ILE A 141 -3.83 -5.30 3.08
CA ILE A 141 -2.43 -5.54 2.81
C ILE A 141 -2.21 -5.70 1.30
N SER A 142 -1.18 -5.03 0.76
CA SER A 142 -0.73 -5.28 -0.60
C SER A 142 0.74 -5.66 -0.64
N ALA A 143 1.10 -6.47 -1.63
CA ALA A 143 2.47 -6.93 -1.83
C ALA A 143 2.72 -7.29 -3.32
N PRO A 144 3.98 -7.25 -3.78
CA PRO A 144 4.33 -7.70 -5.11
C PRO A 144 4.16 -9.22 -5.24
N SER A 145 3.58 -9.65 -6.38
CA SER A 145 3.38 -11.06 -6.70
C SER A 145 4.59 -11.64 -7.43
N ASN A 146 4.92 -12.90 -7.12
CA ASN A 146 5.91 -13.68 -7.87
C ASN A 146 5.32 -14.30 -9.15
N ASN A 147 4.01 -14.17 -9.37
CA ASN A 147 3.34 -14.70 -10.56
C ASN A 147 3.52 -13.81 -11.80
N ALA A 148 4.08 -12.60 -11.64
CA ALA A 148 4.33 -11.67 -12.74
C ALA A 148 5.25 -12.28 -13.81
N LEU A 149 4.85 -12.21 -15.08
CA LEU A 149 5.66 -12.72 -16.18
C LEU A 149 7.06 -12.11 -16.24
N LEU A 150 7.16 -10.79 -16.06
CA LEU A 150 8.46 -10.09 -16.07
C LEU A 150 9.37 -10.53 -14.93
N TYR A 151 8.80 -10.90 -13.79
CA TYR A 151 9.56 -11.46 -12.66
C TYR A 151 10.07 -12.86 -12.98
N LYS A 152 9.22 -13.74 -13.49
CA LYS A 152 9.58 -15.12 -13.89
C LYS A 152 10.73 -15.18 -14.89
N PHE A 153 10.84 -14.19 -15.77
CA PHE A 153 11.94 -14.06 -16.72
C PHE A 153 13.15 -13.25 -16.17
N GLY A 154 13.14 -12.87 -14.89
CA GLY A 154 14.26 -12.15 -14.25
C GLY A 154 14.41 -10.68 -14.62
N PHE A 155 13.45 -10.09 -15.37
CA PHE A 155 13.51 -8.67 -15.76
C PHE A 155 13.32 -7.70 -14.58
N LEU A 156 12.79 -8.18 -13.45
CA LEU A 156 12.54 -7.36 -12.27
C LEU A 156 13.65 -7.42 -11.20
N ASN A 157 14.68 -8.25 -11.34
CA ASN A 157 15.72 -8.41 -10.32
C ASN A 157 16.36 -7.06 -9.94
N LYS A 158 16.78 -6.27 -10.94
CA LYS A 158 17.35 -4.93 -10.71
C LYS A 158 16.35 -3.93 -10.11
N PHE A 159 15.08 -4.10 -10.43
CA PHE A 159 14.01 -3.29 -9.81
C PHE A 159 13.90 -3.65 -8.33
N ASP A 160 13.78 -4.94 -7.99
CA ASP A 160 13.63 -5.43 -6.62
C ASP A 160 14.83 -5.04 -5.74
N GLU A 161 16.06 -5.19 -6.25
CA GLU A 161 17.28 -4.72 -5.57
C GLU A 161 17.22 -3.21 -5.29
N ARG A 162 16.81 -2.42 -6.28
CA ARG A 162 16.76 -0.96 -6.19
C ARG A 162 15.74 -0.49 -5.16
N VAL A 163 14.56 -1.16 -5.07
CA VAL A 163 13.51 -0.80 -4.13
C VAL A 163 13.64 -1.50 -2.77
N GLY A 164 14.52 -2.51 -2.67
CA GLY A 164 14.80 -3.24 -1.43
C GLY A 164 13.80 -4.34 -1.14
N HIS A 165 13.17 -4.93 -2.15
CA HIS A 165 12.35 -6.12 -1.99
C HIS A 165 13.22 -7.32 -1.62
N ILE A 166 12.95 -7.96 -0.51
CA ILE A 166 13.62 -9.19 -0.09
C ILE A 166 12.82 -10.43 -0.47
N ARG A 167 11.55 -10.26 -0.85
CA ARG A 167 10.65 -11.33 -1.32
C ARG A 167 9.51 -10.79 -2.16
N ARG A 168 8.82 -11.73 -2.83
CA ARG A 168 7.52 -11.57 -3.46
C ARG A 168 6.61 -12.68 -2.99
N TYR A 169 5.30 -12.51 -3.10
CA TYR A 169 4.33 -13.46 -2.55
C TYR A 169 3.52 -14.15 -3.63
N GLU A 170 3.23 -15.42 -3.41
CA GLU A 170 2.08 -16.08 -4.03
C GLU A 170 0.82 -15.75 -3.21
N VAL A 171 -0.32 -15.65 -3.88
CA VAL A 171 -1.61 -15.36 -3.24
C VAL A 171 -1.86 -16.35 -2.08
N GLU A 172 -1.75 -17.66 -2.36
CA GLU A 172 -2.04 -18.67 -1.35
C GLU A 172 -1.04 -18.67 -0.19
N THR A 173 0.22 -18.35 -0.45
CA THR A 173 1.24 -18.23 0.61
C THR A 173 0.90 -17.10 1.59
N LEU A 174 0.59 -15.89 1.09
CA LEU A 174 0.25 -14.76 1.97
C LEU A 174 -1.09 -14.98 2.67
N LYS A 175 -2.07 -15.55 1.97
CA LYS A 175 -3.37 -15.92 2.53
C LYS A 175 -3.23 -16.93 3.68
N ASN A 176 -2.44 -18.00 3.48
CA ASN A 176 -2.19 -19.00 4.52
C ASN A 176 -1.48 -18.41 5.74
N LYS A 177 -0.48 -17.51 5.53
CA LYS A 177 0.15 -16.78 6.64
C LYS A 177 -0.88 -16.00 7.45
N LEU A 178 -1.71 -15.21 6.80
CA LEU A 178 -2.77 -14.45 7.47
C LEU A 178 -3.73 -15.37 8.26
N GLN A 179 -4.15 -16.48 7.67
CA GLN A 179 -5.05 -17.43 8.33
C GLN A 179 -4.41 -18.10 9.55
N ASN A 180 -3.12 -18.45 9.47
CA ASN A 180 -2.36 -19.02 10.58
C ASN A 180 -2.19 -18.02 11.73
N ASP A 181 -2.09 -16.72 11.42
CA ASP A 181 -1.97 -15.65 12.40
C ASP A 181 -3.34 -15.14 12.91
N GLY A 182 -4.43 -15.89 12.67
CA GLY A 182 -5.75 -15.62 13.25
C GLY A 182 -6.63 -14.68 12.43
N PHE A 183 -6.29 -14.38 11.18
CA PHE A 183 -7.15 -13.59 10.30
C PHE A 183 -8.15 -14.46 9.52
N THR A 184 -9.32 -13.90 9.25
CA THR A 184 -10.24 -14.38 8.22
C THR A 184 -10.05 -13.54 6.97
N VAL A 185 -9.66 -14.15 5.85
CA VAL A 185 -9.53 -13.47 4.56
C VAL A 185 -10.94 -13.22 4.00
N LEU A 186 -11.26 -11.96 3.74
CA LEU A 186 -12.55 -11.50 3.22
C LEU A 186 -12.55 -11.37 1.70
N ASP A 187 -11.45 -10.86 1.13
CA ASP A 187 -11.31 -10.64 -0.31
C ASP A 187 -9.85 -10.74 -0.74
N VAL A 188 -9.63 -11.16 -1.98
CA VAL A 188 -8.32 -11.23 -2.63
C VAL A 188 -8.43 -10.65 -4.02
N LYS A 189 -7.70 -9.57 -4.27
CA LYS A 189 -7.66 -8.91 -5.56
C LYS A 189 -6.29 -9.03 -6.19
N LYS A 190 -6.22 -9.66 -7.36
CA LYS A 190 -5.06 -9.67 -8.24
C LYS A 190 -5.02 -8.36 -9.01
N ILE A 191 -3.88 -7.68 -9.00
CA ILE A 191 -3.72 -6.37 -9.59
C ILE A 191 -2.45 -6.30 -10.45
N GLU A 192 -2.36 -5.28 -11.29
CA GLU A 192 -1.18 -4.98 -12.08
C GLU A 192 -0.75 -6.14 -12.98
N GLY A 193 -1.34 -6.23 -14.15
CA GLY A 193 -0.90 -7.11 -15.22
C GLY A 193 0.42 -6.63 -15.84
N ILE A 194 0.77 -7.20 -16.97
CA ILE A 194 2.07 -6.97 -17.63
C ILE A 194 2.30 -5.51 -18.03
N ILE A 195 1.23 -4.78 -18.43
CA ILE A 195 1.34 -3.39 -18.92
C ILE A 195 1.69 -2.45 -17.75
N ARG A 196 0.90 -2.50 -16.68
CA ARG A 196 1.15 -1.68 -15.49
C ARG A 196 2.46 -2.05 -14.82
N ASN A 197 2.77 -3.34 -14.72
CA ASN A 197 4.03 -3.82 -14.19
C ASN A 197 5.22 -3.23 -14.95
N ALA A 198 5.19 -3.24 -16.30
CA ALA A 198 6.24 -2.60 -17.10
C ALA A 198 6.30 -1.08 -16.87
N MET A 199 5.15 -0.39 -16.80
CA MET A 199 5.11 1.06 -16.56
C MET A 199 5.71 1.46 -15.20
N PHE A 200 5.49 0.67 -14.15
CA PHE A 200 6.03 0.95 -12.81
C PHE A 200 7.50 0.55 -12.67
N SER A 201 7.92 -0.54 -13.32
CA SER A 201 9.26 -1.10 -13.13
C SER A 201 10.33 -0.42 -13.99
N PHE A 202 9.98 0.02 -15.21
CA PHE A 202 10.93 0.61 -16.16
C PHE A 202 10.83 2.13 -16.22
N LYS A 203 11.93 2.84 -15.87
CA LYS A 203 11.98 4.31 -15.81
C LYS A 203 11.50 5.00 -17.09
N ASN A 204 11.84 4.46 -18.24
CA ASN A 204 11.46 5.04 -19.55
C ASN A 204 9.94 4.97 -19.80
N LEU A 205 9.26 3.98 -19.21
CA LEU A 205 7.81 3.83 -19.34
C LEU A 205 7.01 4.62 -18.29
N SER A 206 7.67 5.15 -17.26
CA SER A 206 7.02 5.91 -16.19
C SER A 206 6.32 7.19 -16.68
N ILE A 207 6.67 7.71 -17.86
CA ILE A 207 5.98 8.85 -18.48
C ILE A 207 4.49 8.54 -18.74
N PHE A 208 4.17 7.28 -19.06
CA PHE A 208 2.79 6.85 -19.31
C PHE A 208 1.93 6.88 -18.04
N ILE A 209 2.54 6.72 -16.84
CA ILE A 209 1.84 6.92 -15.55
C ILE A 209 1.36 8.37 -15.42
N LYS A 210 2.20 9.35 -15.81
CA LYS A 210 1.82 10.78 -15.77
C LYS A 210 0.67 11.07 -16.74
N ILE A 211 0.71 10.47 -17.94
CA ILE A 211 -0.34 10.60 -18.95
C ILE A 211 -1.64 9.96 -18.46
N ALA A 212 -1.58 8.75 -17.90
CA ALA A 212 -2.74 8.06 -17.33
C ALA A 212 -3.37 8.85 -16.17
N ASN A 213 -2.54 9.48 -15.31
CA ASN A 213 -3.05 10.35 -14.25
C ASN A 213 -3.71 11.64 -14.77
N ARG A 214 -3.36 12.11 -15.98
CA ARG A 214 -3.92 13.32 -16.58
C ARG A 214 -5.22 13.06 -17.33
N PHE A 215 -5.31 11.93 -18.04
CA PHE A 215 -6.43 11.61 -18.92
C PHE A 215 -7.14 10.33 -18.44
N LEU A 216 -8.35 10.50 -17.90
CA LEU A 216 -9.10 9.40 -17.30
C LEU A 216 -9.37 8.25 -18.28
N PHE A 217 -9.73 8.57 -19.54
CA PHE A 217 -10.01 7.55 -20.55
C PHE A 217 -8.77 6.69 -20.85
N ILE A 218 -7.55 7.27 -20.82
CA ILE A 218 -6.30 6.53 -20.99
C ILE A 218 -6.08 5.61 -19.78
N SER A 219 -6.31 6.13 -18.57
CA SER A 219 -6.23 5.33 -17.34
C SER A 219 -7.16 4.11 -17.38
N GLU A 220 -8.41 4.32 -17.80
CA GLU A 220 -9.40 3.23 -17.88
C GLU A 220 -9.05 2.24 -19.01
N ALA A 221 -8.63 2.72 -20.18
CA ALA A 221 -8.21 1.85 -21.27
C ALA A 221 -7.00 0.99 -20.88
N ILE A 222 -5.97 1.59 -20.27
CA ILE A 222 -4.81 0.83 -19.80
C ILE A 222 -5.25 -0.20 -18.75
N SER A 223 -6.06 0.19 -17.77
CA SER A 223 -6.52 -0.73 -16.72
C SER A 223 -7.37 -1.88 -17.28
N PHE A 224 -8.23 -1.60 -18.26
CA PHE A 224 -9.04 -2.62 -18.92
C PHE A 224 -8.17 -3.65 -19.64
N LEU A 225 -7.23 -3.20 -20.48
CA LEU A 225 -6.31 -4.08 -21.20
C LEU A 225 -5.40 -4.86 -20.22
N ASP A 226 -4.90 -4.19 -19.20
CA ASP A 226 -4.02 -4.80 -18.22
C ASP A 226 -4.73 -5.92 -17.45
N ASN A 227 -5.96 -5.67 -16.98
CA ASN A 227 -6.78 -6.66 -16.32
C ASN A 227 -7.16 -7.85 -17.23
N PHE A 228 -7.41 -7.58 -18.51
CA PHE A 228 -7.67 -8.62 -19.50
C PHE A 228 -6.49 -9.59 -19.65
N PHE A 229 -5.27 -9.09 -19.49
CA PHE A 229 -4.05 -9.89 -19.61
C PHE A 229 -3.60 -10.59 -18.32
N ILE A 230 -4.16 -10.26 -17.15
CA ILE A 230 -3.82 -10.93 -15.88
C ILE A 230 -4.00 -12.46 -15.95
N PRO A 231 -5.10 -13.02 -16.48
CA PRO A 231 -5.26 -14.47 -16.57
C PRO A 231 -4.23 -15.17 -17.45
N ILE A 232 -3.62 -14.44 -18.40
CA ILE A 232 -2.68 -14.97 -19.39
C ILE A 232 -1.24 -14.85 -18.88
N PHE A 233 -0.87 -13.68 -18.37
CA PHE A 233 0.52 -13.32 -18.03
C PHE A 233 0.79 -13.22 -16.52
N GLY A 234 -0.22 -13.45 -15.70
CA GLY A 234 -0.15 -13.32 -14.24
C GLY A 234 -0.26 -11.88 -13.76
N GLU A 235 -0.55 -11.75 -12.49
CA GLU A 235 -0.57 -10.50 -11.74
C GLU A 235 0.85 -10.16 -11.23
N SER A 236 1.16 -8.86 -11.12
CA SER A 236 2.42 -8.42 -10.50
C SER A 236 2.23 -7.88 -9.08
N GLY A 237 1.01 -7.65 -8.68
CA GLY A 237 0.66 -7.24 -7.33
C GLY A 237 -0.62 -7.92 -6.86
N LEU A 238 -0.80 -7.95 -5.56
CA LEU A 238 -2.00 -8.48 -4.92
C LEU A 238 -2.43 -7.57 -3.78
N ILE A 239 -3.74 -7.52 -3.53
CA ILE A 239 -4.33 -6.87 -2.36
C ILE A 239 -5.17 -7.93 -1.65
N ILE A 240 -4.98 -8.10 -0.34
CA ILE A 240 -5.80 -8.95 0.50
C ILE A 240 -6.50 -8.08 1.54
N VAL A 241 -7.80 -8.31 1.69
CA VAL A 241 -8.62 -7.76 2.77
C VAL A 241 -8.84 -8.88 3.79
N ALA A 242 -8.49 -8.62 5.02
CA ALA A 242 -8.63 -9.59 6.09
C ALA A 242 -9.18 -8.95 7.37
N GLN A 243 -9.81 -9.77 8.21
CA GLN A 243 -10.38 -9.36 9.48
C GLN A 243 -9.90 -10.31 10.57
N ILE A 244 -9.77 -9.85 11.82
CA ILE A 244 -9.42 -10.76 12.92
C ILE A 244 -10.52 -11.80 13.12
N ARG A 245 -10.08 -13.05 13.18
CA ARG A 245 -10.96 -14.21 13.51
C ARG A 245 -11.24 -14.18 15.02
N ARG A 246 -12.49 -14.07 15.40
CA ARG A 246 -12.96 -14.23 16.78
C ARG A 246 -13.79 -15.47 16.92
#